data_d5571f8153558b99cdb3d3a5ae3c7b92
#
_entry.id   d5571f8153558b99cdb3d3a5ae3c7b92
#
_cell.length_a   1.000
_cell.length_b   1.000
_cell.length_c   1.000
_cell.angle_alpha   90.00
_cell.angle_beta   90.00
_cell.angle_gamma   90.00
#
_symmetry.space_group_name_H-M   'P 1'
#
loop_
_entity.id
_entity.type
_entity.pdbx_description
1 polymer ?
#
loop_
_entity_poly.entity_id
_entity_poly.type
_entity_poly.pdbx_seq_one_letter_code
_entity_poly.pdbx_strand_id
1 'polypeptide(L)'
;MALSLNRRQLVAGALASSAALLAWRGITTSSAGLSQQGIAFGPTRPFSFAGLVEEARALALQPWRPAEVVAADLLEQIDYDAYQKIRYRKDRSLQVDRDGHAPVQLFHLGRYFKQPVRIGVVEEGQAREVLYSPALFEIPVDHVARQLPEGIGFAGFRVMAPDLETDWLAFLGASYFRSSGPYNQYGLSARALAIDTGLPTPEEFPRFTEFWLEGSEAGSSAITIHALLDSPSVAGAYRIRTERLTDTRDIHRVVMEIEAELFARQDIKRLGLAPFSSMFWYGEHSRTQAADWRPEIHDSDGLAMLTGSGERIWRPLNNPPRVMTSTFVDRDPKGFGLAQRDRDFVHYLDDGVFYERRTSVWVEPLDGWGAGAVHLLEIPTDDEVHDNIAIYWCPDEPFRAGEQRRYRYRLSWLDEIPFPDTLGRATATWTGMGGRPGQKRPQGTRKFVIDFQGPVFAGLGRQDGVEIVVTASRGDVSNAYTHPVVDQRERWRALFDIQASGGEPIDLRAFLRKGERALTETWIYQYFPEA
;
A
#
# COMPACT_ATOMS: atom_id res chain seq x y z
N MET A 1 -14.89 1.01 18.54
CA MET A 1 -15.64 0.64 17.34
C MET A 1 -14.77 1.11 16.17
N ALA A 2 -13.91 0.23 15.67
CA ALA A 2 -12.98 0.56 14.59
C ALA A 2 -13.79 0.83 13.33
N LEU A 3 -13.69 2.04 12.77
CA LEU A 3 -14.20 2.35 11.45
C LEU A 3 -13.27 1.67 10.43
N SER A 4 -13.56 0.40 10.10
CA SER A 4 -12.99 -0.22 8.92
C SER A 4 -13.56 0.51 7.71
N LEU A 5 -12.73 1.29 7.04
CA LEU A 5 -13.10 1.90 5.77
C LEU A 5 -13.26 0.77 4.75
N ASN A 6 -14.49 0.54 4.32
CA ASN A 6 -14.86 -0.46 3.33
C ASN A 6 -14.21 -0.12 1.98
N ARG A 7 -13.64 -1.11 1.30
CA ARG A 7 -12.95 -1.00 0.01
C ARG A 7 -13.80 -0.32 -1.07
N ARG A 8 -15.11 -0.59 -1.15
CA ARG A 8 -16.04 0.14 -2.03
C ARG A 8 -16.06 1.64 -1.75
N GLN A 9 -15.84 2.03 -0.51
CA GLN A 9 -15.80 3.43 -0.09
C GLN A 9 -14.52 4.14 -0.51
N LEU A 10 -13.41 3.39 -0.68
CA LEU A 10 -12.11 3.89 -1.10
C LEU A 10 -11.88 3.78 -2.62
N VAL A 11 -12.38 2.73 -3.26
CA VAL A 11 -12.26 2.48 -4.71
C VAL A 11 -13.15 3.41 -5.53
N ALA A 12 -14.26 3.85 -4.97
CA ALA A 12 -15.27 4.65 -5.66
C ALA A 12 -14.82 6.04 -6.12
N GLY A 13 -13.80 6.60 -5.54
CA GLY A 13 -13.23 7.89 -6.00
C GLY A 13 -12.44 7.78 -7.31
N ALA A 14 -12.08 6.57 -7.74
CA ALA A 14 -11.17 6.34 -8.85
C ALA A 14 -11.84 5.73 -10.13
N LEU A 15 -13.05 5.16 -10.02
CA LEU A 15 -13.65 4.35 -11.10
C LEU A 15 -14.62 5.09 -12.05
N ALA A 16 -14.74 6.41 -11.98
CA ALA A 16 -15.67 7.15 -12.84
C ALA A 16 -14.97 7.82 -14.04
N SER A 17 -14.25 7.08 -14.88
CA SER A 17 -13.78 7.62 -16.17
C SER A 17 -13.38 6.52 -17.15
N SER A 18 -14.31 5.72 -17.62
CA SER A 18 -14.07 4.86 -18.78
C SER A 18 -15.33 4.78 -19.62
N ALA A 19 -15.54 5.76 -20.50
CA ALA A 19 -16.23 5.62 -21.78
C ALA A 19 -16.46 6.99 -22.43
N ALA A 20 -15.64 7.35 -23.39
CA ALA A 20 -16.04 8.04 -24.62
C ALA A 20 -14.80 8.38 -25.45
N LEU A 21 -14.60 7.65 -26.54
CA LEU A 21 -13.72 7.99 -27.66
C LEU A 21 -14.43 8.99 -28.57
N LEU A 22 -13.71 10.05 -28.99
CA LEU A 22 -13.50 10.49 -30.37
C LEU A 22 -13.14 11.97 -30.47
N ALA A 23 -11.89 12.15 -30.94
CA ALA A 23 -11.33 13.19 -31.82
C ALA A 23 -11.78 14.66 -31.75
N TRP A 24 -10.80 15.57 -31.55
CA TRP A 24 -10.37 16.52 -32.60
C TRP A 24 -9.05 17.23 -32.26
N ARG A 25 -8.24 17.45 -33.31
CA ARG A 25 -6.92 18.14 -33.30
C ARG A 25 -7.09 19.66 -33.27
N GLY A 26 -6.19 20.33 -32.57
CA GLY A 26 -6.00 21.78 -32.71
C GLY A 26 -4.79 22.21 -31.88
N ILE A 27 -3.61 22.32 -32.53
CA ILE A 27 -2.37 22.86 -31.94
C ILE A 27 -2.46 24.38 -31.96
N THR A 28 -2.34 25.02 -30.79
CA THR A 28 -1.83 26.38 -30.69
C THR A 28 -0.92 26.48 -29.48
N THR A 29 0.37 26.63 -29.74
CA THR A 29 1.39 27.02 -28.77
C THR A 29 1.15 28.45 -28.31
N SER A 30 0.89 28.66 -27.06
CA SER A 30 0.97 29.95 -26.39
C SER A 30 1.70 29.76 -25.06
N SER A 31 2.81 30.46 -24.91
CA SER A 31 3.53 30.59 -23.63
C SER A 31 2.63 31.34 -22.65
N ALA A 32 1.93 30.56 -21.79
CA ALA A 32 1.10 31.11 -20.73
C ALA A 32 1.75 30.76 -19.37
N GLY A 33 1.98 31.78 -18.57
CA GLY A 33 2.07 31.59 -17.13
C GLY A 33 0.88 30.76 -16.65
N LEU A 34 1.07 29.94 -15.62
CA LEU A 34 0.12 28.96 -15.10
C LEU A 34 -1.32 29.49 -15.15
N SER A 35 -2.09 29.01 -16.14
CA SER A 35 -3.49 29.42 -16.31
C SER A 35 -4.33 28.77 -15.22
N GLN A 36 -4.47 29.46 -14.10
CA GLN A 36 -5.30 29.07 -12.96
C GLN A 36 -6.65 29.80 -13.02
N GLN A 37 -7.25 29.89 -14.20
CA GLN A 37 -8.52 30.57 -14.40
C GLN A 37 -9.62 29.99 -13.52
N GLY A 38 -10.20 30.84 -12.68
CA GLY A 38 -11.35 30.51 -11.82
C GLY A 38 -11.04 29.73 -10.55
N ILE A 39 -9.77 29.66 -10.14
CA ILE A 39 -9.35 29.18 -8.81
C ILE A 39 -9.01 30.39 -7.95
N ALA A 40 -9.62 30.48 -6.78
CA ALA A 40 -9.30 31.52 -5.82
C ALA A 40 -8.19 31.06 -4.87
N PHE A 41 -7.28 31.98 -4.56
CA PHE A 41 -6.18 31.73 -3.63
C PHE A 41 -6.24 32.67 -2.45
N GLY A 42 -5.80 32.19 -1.29
CA GLY A 42 -5.52 32.99 -0.12
C GLY A 42 -4.27 33.87 -0.29
N PRO A 43 -3.94 34.65 0.75
CA PRO A 43 -2.75 35.51 0.74
C PRO A 43 -1.46 34.68 0.61
N THR A 44 -0.48 35.25 -0.08
CA THR A 44 0.86 34.65 -0.23
C THR A 44 1.60 34.73 1.10
N ARG A 45 2.28 33.63 1.47
CA ARG A 45 3.13 33.55 2.66
C ARG A 45 4.44 32.82 2.34
N PRO A 46 5.58 33.15 2.99
CA PRO A 46 6.80 32.38 2.84
C PRO A 46 6.58 30.91 3.25
N PHE A 47 7.21 29.99 2.52
CA PHE A 47 7.19 28.57 2.81
C PHE A 47 8.57 27.96 2.69
N SER A 48 8.92 27.06 3.62
CA SER A 48 10.07 26.17 3.53
C SER A 48 9.78 24.90 4.33
N PHE A 49 10.39 23.77 3.93
CA PHE A 49 10.26 22.53 4.70
C PHE A 49 10.81 22.67 6.13
N ALA A 50 11.91 23.43 6.32
CA ALA A 50 12.43 23.74 7.67
C ALA A 50 11.40 24.49 8.52
N GLY A 51 10.67 25.45 7.94
CA GLY A 51 9.58 26.15 8.63
C GLY A 51 8.44 25.20 9.00
N LEU A 52 8.09 24.27 8.13
CA LEU A 52 7.07 23.24 8.41
C LEU A 52 7.51 22.29 9.55
N VAL A 53 8.79 21.93 9.62
CA VAL A 53 9.35 21.14 10.73
C VAL A 53 9.20 21.88 12.07
N GLU A 54 9.48 23.18 12.10
CA GLU A 54 9.29 23.98 13.33
C GLU A 54 7.81 24.15 13.68
N GLU A 55 6.92 24.25 12.70
CA GLU A 55 5.48 24.26 12.93
C GLU A 55 5.00 22.95 13.55
N ALA A 56 5.43 21.78 13.02
CA ALA A 56 5.11 20.48 13.59
C ALA A 56 5.67 20.31 15.02
N ARG A 57 6.89 20.80 15.27
CA ARG A 57 7.48 20.84 16.61
C ARG A 57 6.64 21.66 17.59
N ALA A 58 6.25 22.87 17.19
CA ALA A 58 5.43 23.75 18.01
C ALA A 58 4.02 23.15 18.26
N LEU A 59 3.46 22.46 17.27
CA LEU A 59 2.18 21.78 17.38
C LEU A 59 2.24 20.62 18.39
N ALA A 60 3.33 19.85 18.41
CA ALA A 60 3.52 18.76 19.37
C ALA A 60 3.59 19.22 20.83
N LEU A 61 3.98 20.47 21.08
CA LEU A 61 3.99 21.07 22.43
C LEU A 61 2.61 21.51 22.92
N GLN A 62 1.59 21.50 22.05
CA GLN A 62 0.23 21.89 22.39
C GLN A 62 -0.65 20.67 22.61
N PRO A 63 -1.67 20.77 23.49
CA PRO A 63 -2.69 19.73 23.57
C PRO A 63 -3.36 19.51 22.22
N TRP A 64 -3.47 18.25 21.82
CA TRP A 64 -4.17 17.90 20.58
C TRP A 64 -5.65 18.32 20.64
N ARG A 65 -6.17 18.78 19.52
CA ARG A 65 -7.59 19.11 19.35
C ARG A 65 -8.13 18.40 18.11
N PRO A 66 -9.28 17.71 18.22
CA PRO A 66 -9.91 17.12 17.06
C PRO A 66 -10.30 18.21 16.05
N ALA A 67 -10.19 17.89 14.76
CA ALA A 67 -10.65 18.79 13.72
C ALA A 67 -12.17 18.97 13.81
N GLU A 68 -12.63 20.22 13.70
CA GLU A 68 -14.05 20.53 13.64
C GLU A 68 -14.65 19.99 12.32
N VAL A 69 -15.83 19.40 12.43
CA VAL A 69 -16.61 18.96 11.27
C VAL A 69 -17.77 19.93 11.07
N VAL A 70 -17.65 20.74 10.05
CA VAL A 70 -18.71 21.71 9.67
C VAL A 70 -19.79 21.00 8.87
N ALA A 71 -21.07 21.30 9.15
CA ALA A 71 -22.24 20.74 8.44
C ALA A 71 -22.29 19.19 8.42
N ALA A 72 -21.98 18.55 9.54
CA ALA A 72 -21.89 17.09 9.67
C ALA A 72 -23.14 16.35 9.16
N ASP A 73 -24.33 16.88 9.41
CA ASP A 73 -25.62 16.29 8.99
C ASP A 73 -25.83 16.32 7.46
N LEU A 74 -25.36 17.38 6.81
CA LEU A 74 -25.40 17.48 5.34
C LEU A 74 -24.35 16.54 4.71
N LEU A 75 -23.15 16.48 5.29
CA LEU A 75 -22.10 15.57 4.84
C LEU A 75 -22.50 14.10 5.00
N GLU A 76 -23.27 13.75 6.05
CA GLU A 76 -23.81 12.39 6.24
C GLU A 76 -24.73 11.96 5.10
N GLN A 77 -25.43 12.88 4.47
CA GLN A 77 -26.32 12.62 3.34
C GLN A 77 -25.57 12.44 2.00
N ILE A 78 -24.29 12.85 1.94
CA ILE A 78 -23.42 12.59 0.77
C ILE A 78 -22.84 11.20 0.92
N ASP A 79 -23.66 10.18 0.75
CA ASP A 79 -23.26 8.78 0.72
C ASP A 79 -22.51 8.43 -0.55
N TYR A 80 -22.26 7.15 -0.79
CA TYR A 80 -21.54 6.69 -1.95
C TYR A 80 -22.16 7.16 -3.27
N ASP A 81 -23.48 6.93 -3.46
CA ASP A 81 -24.17 7.23 -4.71
C ASP A 81 -24.29 8.74 -4.96
N ALA A 82 -24.50 9.51 -3.89
CA ALA A 82 -24.47 10.96 -3.97
C ALA A 82 -23.06 11.48 -4.30
N TYR A 83 -22.03 10.94 -3.66
CA TYR A 83 -20.65 11.36 -3.90
C TYR A 83 -20.20 11.13 -5.35
N GLN A 84 -20.61 10.05 -5.99
CA GLN A 84 -20.30 9.74 -7.40
C GLN A 84 -20.82 10.79 -8.39
N LYS A 85 -21.82 11.57 -7.99
CA LYS A 85 -22.40 12.64 -8.81
C LYS A 85 -21.64 13.95 -8.73
N ILE A 86 -20.69 14.06 -7.78
CA ILE A 86 -19.82 15.23 -7.63
C ILE A 86 -18.55 14.97 -8.42
N ARG A 87 -18.26 15.81 -9.42
CA ARG A 87 -17.05 15.68 -10.24
C ARG A 87 -16.23 16.96 -10.18
N TYR A 88 -14.91 16.84 -10.01
CA TYR A 88 -14.03 17.99 -10.16
C TYR A 88 -13.98 18.41 -11.63
N ARG A 89 -14.04 19.70 -11.91
CA ARG A 89 -14.02 20.23 -13.26
C ARG A 89 -12.62 20.11 -13.86
N LYS A 90 -12.47 19.43 -14.99
CA LYS A 90 -11.18 19.23 -15.67
C LYS A 90 -10.51 20.56 -16.06
N ASP A 91 -11.30 21.55 -16.49
CA ASP A 91 -10.84 22.90 -16.84
C ASP A 91 -10.37 23.73 -15.63
N ARG A 92 -10.54 23.21 -14.43
CA ARG A 92 -10.10 23.80 -13.16
C ARG A 92 -8.99 23.02 -12.48
N SER A 93 -8.35 22.06 -13.19
CA SER A 93 -7.20 21.35 -12.64
C SER A 93 -6.08 22.32 -12.28
N LEU A 94 -5.54 22.17 -11.05
CA LEU A 94 -4.39 22.96 -10.60
C LEU A 94 -3.15 22.55 -11.38
N GLN A 95 -2.47 23.49 -11.99
CA GLN A 95 -1.15 23.27 -12.57
C GLN A 95 -0.11 23.63 -11.50
N VAL A 96 0.57 22.62 -10.97
CA VAL A 96 1.61 22.81 -9.93
C VAL A 96 3.01 22.90 -10.53
N ASP A 97 3.17 22.47 -11.77
CA ASP A 97 4.39 22.59 -12.58
C ASP A 97 4.17 23.47 -13.80
N ARG A 98 5.27 23.98 -14.37
CA ARG A 98 5.22 24.87 -15.54
C ARG A 98 4.89 24.14 -16.85
N ASP A 99 5.12 22.82 -16.88
CA ASP A 99 5.00 22.01 -18.09
C ASP A 99 3.67 21.23 -18.15
N GLY A 100 2.86 21.28 -17.10
CA GLY A 100 1.55 20.62 -17.03
C GLY A 100 1.62 19.10 -16.96
N HIS A 101 2.73 18.53 -16.47
CA HIS A 101 2.92 17.09 -16.37
C HIS A 101 2.24 16.46 -15.13
N ALA A 102 1.92 17.27 -14.12
CA ALA A 102 1.31 16.83 -12.87
C ALA A 102 0.07 17.68 -12.50
N PRO A 103 -0.99 17.68 -13.33
CA PRO A 103 -2.22 18.40 -12.98
C PRO A 103 -2.87 17.78 -11.76
N VAL A 104 -3.39 18.62 -10.85
CA VAL A 104 -3.99 18.20 -9.61
C VAL A 104 -5.48 18.53 -9.59
N GLN A 105 -6.30 17.57 -9.13
CA GLN A 105 -7.71 17.73 -8.86
C GLN A 105 -8.01 17.46 -7.39
N LEU A 106 -9.03 18.13 -6.84
CA LEU A 106 -9.32 18.11 -5.42
C LEU A 106 -10.56 17.26 -5.15
N PHE A 107 -10.56 16.55 -4.01
CA PHE A 107 -11.69 15.75 -3.57
C PHE A 107 -12.66 16.58 -2.73
N HIS A 108 -13.93 16.41 -2.98
CA HIS A 108 -15.00 16.99 -2.19
C HIS A 108 -15.16 16.26 -0.85
N LEU A 109 -15.67 16.93 0.18
CA LEU A 109 -16.08 16.29 1.43
C LEU A 109 -17.36 15.45 1.23
N GLY A 110 -17.55 14.45 2.08
CA GLY A 110 -18.73 13.59 2.07
C GLY A 110 -18.79 12.73 3.33
N ARG A 111 -19.76 11.80 3.39
CA ARG A 111 -20.01 10.93 4.54
C ARG A 111 -18.75 10.29 5.12
N TYR A 112 -17.86 9.80 4.25
CA TYR A 112 -16.67 9.05 4.66
C TYR A 112 -15.45 9.94 4.93
N PHE A 113 -15.46 11.18 4.43
CA PHE A 113 -14.37 12.15 4.55
C PHE A 113 -14.96 13.51 4.94
N LYS A 114 -15.30 13.63 6.22
CA LYS A 114 -15.97 14.82 6.76
C LYS A 114 -15.00 15.91 7.22
N GLN A 115 -13.77 15.54 7.52
CA GLN A 115 -12.77 16.46 8.06
C GLN A 115 -11.95 17.05 6.92
N PRO A 116 -11.94 18.39 6.76
CA PRO A 116 -11.20 19.01 5.69
C PRO A 116 -9.69 18.96 5.90
N VAL A 117 -8.98 19.07 4.78
CA VAL A 117 -7.54 19.37 4.71
C VAL A 117 -7.33 20.70 4.01
N ARG A 118 -6.33 21.47 4.41
CA ARG A 118 -5.91 22.67 3.68
C ARG A 118 -4.91 22.28 2.60
N ILE A 119 -5.03 22.88 1.42
CA ILE A 119 -4.16 22.59 0.29
C ILE A 119 -3.61 23.90 -0.24
N GLY A 120 -2.28 24.01 -0.29
CA GLY A 120 -1.55 25.14 -0.85
C GLY A 120 -0.71 24.73 -2.04
N VAL A 121 -0.38 25.72 -2.87
CA VAL A 121 0.61 25.57 -3.95
C VAL A 121 1.83 26.40 -3.60
N VAL A 122 3.02 25.82 -3.77
CA VAL A 122 4.31 26.50 -3.54
C VAL A 122 4.94 26.84 -4.87
N GLU A 123 5.36 28.10 -5.01
CA GLU A 123 6.12 28.61 -6.15
C GLU A 123 7.21 29.55 -5.62
N GLU A 124 8.46 29.25 -5.92
CA GLU A 124 9.64 30.05 -5.55
C GLU A 124 9.70 30.36 -4.02
N GLY A 125 9.39 29.36 -3.18
CA GLY A 125 9.41 29.50 -1.72
C GLY A 125 8.24 30.31 -1.14
N GLN A 126 7.21 30.55 -1.92
CA GLN A 126 5.98 31.24 -1.51
C GLN A 126 4.79 30.28 -1.63
N ALA A 127 3.98 30.16 -0.59
CA ALA A 127 2.78 29.34 -0.58
C ALA A 127 1.51 30.19 -0.68
N ARG A 128 0.53 29.68 -1.42
CA ARG A 128 -0.84 30.22 -1.49
C ARG A 128 -1.83 29.11 -1.28
N GLU A 129 -2.75 29.27 -0.34
CA GLU A 129 -3.82 28.30 -0.08
C GLU A 129 -4.84 28.33 -1.22
N VAL A 130 -5.27 27.16 -1.67
CA VAL A 130 -6.39 27.00 -2.61
C VAL A 130 -7.70 27.14 -1.83
N LEU A 131 -8.49 28.15 -2.14
CA LEU A 131 -9.75 28.37 -1.46
C LEU A 131 -10.86 27.51 -2.08
N TYR A 132 -11.64 26.85 -1.22
CA TYR A 132 -12.78 26.07 -1.68
C TYR A 132 -13.83 26.96 -2.36
N SER A 133 -14.33 26.48 -3.49
CA SER A 133 -15.51 27.04 -4.15
C SER A 133 -16.31 25.89 -4.78
N PRO A 134 -17.65 25.88 -4.64
CA PRO A 134 -18.49 24.89 -5.33
C PRO A 134 -18.36 24.99 -6.87
N ALA A 135 -17.89 26.10 -7.41
CA ALA A 135 -17.63 26.29 -8.84
C ALA A 135 -16.47 25.44 -9.37
N LEU A 136 -15.65 24.85 -8.51
CA LEU A 136 -14.60 23.89 -8.88
C LEU A 136 -15.17 22.51 -9.21
N PHE A 137 -16.45 22.28 -8.91
CA PHE A 137 -17.09 20.98 -9.07
C PHE A 137 -18.32 21.09 -9.97
N GLU A 138 -18.60 20.01 -10.67
CA GLU A 138 -19.89 19.75 -11.30
C GLU A 138 -20.78 19.06 -10.28
N ILE A 139 -21.78 19.79 -9.77
CA ILE A 139 -22.73 19.31 -8.76
C ILE A 139 -24.14 19.46 -9.35
N PRO A 140 -24.96 18.39 -9.43
CA PRO A 140 -26.34 18.48 -9.91
C PRO A 140 -27.16 19.52 -9.14
N VAL A 141 -28.18 20.11 -9.79
CA VAL A 141 -28.94 21.24 -9.24
C VAL A 141 -29.67 20.89 -7.94
N ASP A 142 -30.16 19.67 -7.84
CA ASP A 142 -30.91 19.12 -6.69
C ASP A 142 -30.04 18.40 -5.66
N HIS A 143 -28.72 18.43 -5.84
CA HIS A 143 -27.80 17.70 -4.97
C HIS A 143 -27.60 18.37 -3.62
N VAL A 144 -27.59 17.57 -2.54
CA VAL A 144 -27.45 18.05 -1.15
C VAL A 144 -26.16 18.86 -0.92
N ALA A 145 -25.07 18.57 -1.63
CA ALA A 145 -23.81 19.31 -1.54
C ALA A 145 -23.95 20.82 -1.86
N ARG A 146 -24.99 21.23 -2.58
CA ARG A 146 -25.25 22.65 -2.83
C ARG A 146 -25.73 23.45 -1.61
N GLN A 147 -26.13 22.73 -0.55
CA GLN A 147 -26.56 23.33 0.71
C GLN A 147 -25.39 23.52 1.69
N LEU A 148 -24.21 23.02 1.34
CA LEU A 148 -23.01 23.16 2.17
C LEU A 148 -22.55 24.61 2.19
N PRO A 149 -22.02 25.09 3.34
CA PRO A 149 -21.50 26.44 3.45
C PRO A 149 -20.28 26.66 2.54
N GLU A 150 -20.06 27.92 2.16
CA GLU A 150 -18.83 28.32 1.48
C GLU A 150 -17.62 28.07 2.38
N GLY A 151 -16.49 27.67 1.77
CA GLY A 151 -15.24 27.48 2.49
C GLY A 151 -15.15 26.20 3.33
N ILE A 152 -15.96 25.16 3.06
CA ILE A 152 -15.92 23.89 3.80
C ILE A 152 -14.60 23.13 3.66
N GLY A 153 -13.73 23.47 2.69
CA GLY A 153 -12.47 22.81 2.41
C GLY A 153 -12.60 21.57 1.52
N PHE A 154 -11.51 20.81 1.44
CA PHE A 154 -11.37 19.66 0.57
C PHE A 154 -11.09 18.40 1.40
N ALA A 155 -11.43 17.21 0.89
CA ALA A 155 -11.13 15.95 1.56
C ALA A 155 -9.70 15.44 1.26
N GLY A 156 -9.09 15.96 0.21
CA GLY A 156 -7.78 15.55 -0.29
C GLY A 156 -7.59 15.94 -1.75
N PHE A 157 -6.64 15.29 -2.42
CA PHE A 157 -6.32 15.58 -3.82
C PHE A 157 -5.84 14.33 -4.56
N ARG A 158 -5.84 14.42 -5.88
CA ARG A 158 -5.26 13.44 -6.79
C ARG A 158 -4.41 14.11 -7.85
N VAL A 159 -3.35 13.43 -8.28
CA VAL A 159 -2.49 13.86 -9.39
C VAL A 159 -2.92 13.09 -10.63
N MET A 160 -3.28 13.84 -11.66
CA MET A 160 -3.78 13.31 -12.91
C MET A 160 -2.64 13.01 -13.90
N ALA A 161 -2.88 12.12 -14.84
CA ALA A 161 -2.11 12.07 -16.06
C ALA A 161 -2.36 13.36 -16.89
N PRO A 162 -1.45 13.74 -17.80
CA PRO A 162 -1.58 15.00 -18.56
C PRO A 162 -2.86 15.11 -19.40
N ASP A 163 -3.46 13.97 -19.79
CA ASP A 163 -4.73 13.89 -20.53
C ASP A 163 -5.96 14.15 -19.66
N LEU A 164 -5.81 14.22 -18.33
CA LEU A 164 -6.87 14.39 -17.32
C LEU A 164 -7.93 13.26 -17.32
N GLU A 165 -7.62 12.11 -17.90
CA GLU A 165 -8.55 10.96 -17.91
C GLU A 165 -8.32 10.01 -16.75
N THR A 166 -7.07 9.82 -16.35
CA THR A 166 -6.68 8.92 -15.26
C THR A 166 -5.84 9.65 -14.21
N ASP A 167 -5.97 9.23 -12.98
CA ASP A 167 -5.09 9.65 -11.89
C ASP A 167 -4.09 8.54 -11.56
N TRP A 168 -2.89 8.91 -11.16
CA TRP A 168 -1.85 7.95 -10.80
C TRP A 168 -1.42 8.03 -9.34
N LEU A 169 -1.86 9.07 -8.61
CA LEU A 169 -1.57 9.28 -7.20
C LEU A 169 -2.78 9.96 -6.53
N ALA A 170 -3.16 9.51 -5.34
CA ALA A 170 -4.24 10.09 -4.56
C ALA A 170 -3.88 10.13 -3.07
N PHE A 171 -4.21 11.26 -2.42
CA PHE A 171 -4.18 11.46 -0.97
C PHE A 171 -5.60 11.73 -0.50
N LEU A 172 -6.17 10.81 0.30
CA LEU A 172 -7.56 10.90 0.74
C LEU A 172 -7.77 10.15 2.05
N GLY A 173 -8.26 10.86 3.06
CA GLY A 173 -8.63 10.32 4.37
C GLY A 173 -7.44 10.06 5.29
N ALA A 174 -7.52 10.52 6.53
CA ALA A 174 -6.46 10.44 7.54
C ALA A 174 -5.08 10.78 6.93
N SER A 175 -4.14 9.84 6.94
CA SER A 175 -2.85 9.98 6.27
C SER A 175 -2.64 8.94 5.16
N TYR A 176 -3.73 8.45 4.55
CA TYR A 176 -3.68 7.48 3.47
C TYR A 176 -3.29 8.12 2.14
N PHE A 177 -2.47 7.39 1.40
CA PHE A 177 -2.18 7.70 0.00
C PHE A 177 -1.97 6.41 -0.79
N ARG A 178 -2.20 6.50 -2.09
CA ARG A 178 -2.08 5.36 -2.99
C ARG A 178 -1.67 5.77 -4.39
N SER A 179 -1.07 4.85 -5.11
CA SER A 179 -0.81 4.99 -6.55
C SER A 179 -1.49 3.87 -7.33
N SER A 180 -1.93 4.18 -8.54
CA SER A 180 -2.45 3.20 -9.49
C SER A 180 -1.34 2.30 -10.08
N GLY A 181 -0.08 2.60 -9.80
CA GLY A 181 1.07 1.78 -10.17
C GLY A 181 1.24 1.55 -11.67
N PRO A 182 1.90 0.45 -12.05
CA PRO A 182 2.27 0.20 -13.44
C PRO A 182 1.10 -0.07 -14.38
N TYR A 183 0.02 -0.65 -13.87
CA TYR A 183 -1.11 -1.11 -14.68
C TYR A 183 -2.37 -0.26 -14.53
N ASN A 184 -2.23 0.93 -13.97
CA ASN A 184 -3.33 1.87 -13.72
C ASN A 184 -4.48 1.22 -12.92
N GLN A 185 -4.13 0.40 -11.91
CA GLN A 185 -5.06 -0.27 -11.02
C GLN A 185 -4.71 -0.03 -9.57
N TYR A 186 -5.62 0.59 -8.83
CA TYR A 186 -5.48 0.76 -7.39
C TYR A 186 -5.72 -0.57 -6.67
N GLY A 187 -4.91 -0.87 -5.69
CA GLY A 187 -5.07 -2.00 -4.79
C GLY A 187 -4.85 -1.54 -3.35
N LEU A 188 -3.70 -1.87 -2.82
CA LEU A 188 -3.27 -1.50 -1.47
C LEU A 188 -3.09 0.01 -1.28
N SER A 189 -3.05 0.44 -0.03
CA SER A 189 -2.83 1.83 0.38
C SER A 189 -1.61 1.94 1.30
N ALA A 190 -0.86 3.03 1.16
CA ALA A 190 0.14 3.45 2.14
C ALA A 190 -0.47 4.44 3.14
N ARG A 191 0.15 4.56 4.32
CA ARG A 191 -0.17 5.56 5.35
C ARG A 191 1.12 6.27 5.79
N ALA A 192 0.99 7.46 6.38
CA ALA A 192 2.15 8.12 6.98
C ALA A 192 2.70 7.32 8.16
N LEU A 193 1.84 6.96 9.11
CA LEU A 193 2.16 6.20 10.31
C LEU A 193 1.03 5.24 10.68
N ALA A 194 1.41 4.18 11.41
CA ALA A 194 0.53 3.32 12.16
C ALA A 194 0.87 3.44 13.65
N ILE A 195 -0.11 3.67 14.51
CA ILE A 195 0.10 3.83 15.95
C ILE A 195 -0.79 2.83 16.69
N ASP A 196 -0.14 1.97 17.47
CA ASP A 196 -0.76 0.93 18.26
C ASP A 196 -1.60 -0.07 17.43
N THR A 197 -1.33 -0.16 16.12
CA THR A 197 -1.99 -1.08 15.19
C THR A 197 -1.74 -2.53 15.61
N GLY A 198 -2.83 -3.33 15.68
CA GLY A 198 -2.79 -4.73 16.10
C GLY A 198 -2.60 -4.94 17.61
N LEU A 199 -2.74 -3.90 18.43
CA LEU A 199 -2.85 -4.01 19.87
C LEU A 199 -4.33 -4.21 20.30
N PRO A 200 -4.59 -4.76 21.51
CA PRO A 200 -5.95 -4.84 22.06
C PRO A 200 -6.59 -3.47 22.36
N THR A 201 -5.80 -2.41 22.33
CA THR A 201 -6.25 -1.02 22.50
C THR A 201 -6.71 -0.43 21.16
N PRO A 202 -7.57 0.61 21.16
CA PRO A 202 -7.93 1.30 19.92
C PRO A 202 -6.70 1.81 19.18
N GLU A 203 -6.66 1.58 17.86
CA GLU A 203 -5.64 2.14 16.97
C GLU A 203 -5.83 3.65 16.83
N GLU A 204 -4.72 4.38 16.83
CA GLU A 204 -4.71 5.81 16.51
C GLU A 204 -4.39 6.00 15.02
N PHE A 205 -5.18 6.87 14.37
CA PHE A 205 -5.02 7.23 12.96
C PHE A 205 -4.51 8.66 12.82
N PRO A 206 -3.19 8.88 12.71
CA PRO A 206 -2.64 10.20 12.42
C PRO A 206 -3.19 10.75 11.11
N ARG A 207 -3.40 12.07 11.06
CA ARG A 207 -3.97 12.73 9.89
C ARG A 207 -3.02 13.74 9.30
N PHE A 208 -2.96 13.79 7.98
CA PHE A 208 -2.52 14.99 7.31
C PHE A 208 -3.60 16.06 7.41
N THR A 209 -3.23 17.22 7.92
CA THR A 209 -4.14 18.36 8.12
C THR A 209 -3.95 19.44 7.06
N GLU A 210 -2.74 19.55 6.54
CA GLU A 210 -2.36 20.50 5.51
C GLU A 210 -1.39 19.88 4.50
N PHE A 211 -1.50 20.32 3.25
CA PHE A 211 -0.60 19.96 2.17
C PHE A 211 -0.09 21.19 1.45
N TRP A 212 1.14 21.15 0.97
CA TRP A 212 1.74 22.12 0.07
C TRP A 212 2.32 21.38 -1.13
N LEU A 213 1.81 21.71 -2.31
CA LEU A 213 2.15 21.06 -3.56
C LEU A 213 3.15 21.97 -4.30
N GLU A 214 4.32 21.44 -4.58
CA GLU A 214 5.40 22.11 -5.26
C GLU A 214 5.78 21.34 -6.51
N GLY A 215 5.67 21.97 -7.66
CA GLY A 215 6.13 21.41 -8.93
C GLY A 215 7.64 21.35 -9.00
N SER A 216 8.17 20.46 -9.82
CA SER A 216 9.60 20.37 -10.08
C SER A 216 10.05 21.38 -11.14
N GLU A 217 11.37 21.44 -11.35
CA GLU A 217 11.96 22.20 -12.44
C GLU A 217 11.46 21.71 -13.81
N ALA A 218 11.52 22.59 -14.79
CA ALA A 218 11.07 22.31 -16.15
C ALA A 218 11.68 21.01 -16.72
N GLY A 219 10.84 20.18 -17.32
CA GLY A 219 11.23 18.89 -17.93
C GLY A 219 11.21 17.69 -16.98
N SER A 220 10.84 17.85 -15.71
CA SER A 220 10.66 16.73 -14.77
C SER A 220 9.16 16.50 -14.51
N SER A 221 8.74 15.23 -14.45
CA SER A 221 7.39 14.82 -14.03
C SER A 221 7.23 14.72 -12.50
N ALA A 222 8.24 15.11 -11.74
CA ALA A 222 8.23 15.00 -10.29
C ALA A 222 7.36 16.10 -9.67
N ILE A 223 6.67 15.75 -8.60
CA ILE A 223 5.94 16.66 -7.70
C ILE A 223 6.44 16.44 -6.28
N THR A 224 6.69 17.52 -5.55
CA THR A 224 7.00 17.47 -4.14
C THR A 224 5.75 17.83 -3.33
N ILE A 225 5.37 16.95 -2.42
CA ILE A 225 4.23 17.11 -1.53
C ILE A 225 4.77 17.28 -0.13
N HIS A 226 4.58 18.47 0.45
CA HIS A 226 4.84 18.69 1.86
C HIS A 226 3.52 18.51 2.62
N ALA A 227 3.57 17.90 3.80
CA ALA A 227 2.38 17.65 4.58
C ALA A 227 2.63 17.84 6.09
N LEU A 228 1.67 18.46 6.77
CA LEU A 228 1.62 18.54 8.23
C LEU A 228 0.75 17.41 8.75
N LEU A 229 1.32 16.58 9.63
CA LEU A 229 0.63 15.49 10.30
C LEU A 229 0.32 15.89 11.73
N ASP A 230 -0.91 15.60 12.19
CA ASP A 230 -1.33 15.82 13.58
C ASP A 230 -2.21 14.68 14.09
N SER A 231 -1.98 14.29 15.35
CA SER A 231 -2.76 13.29 16.06
C SER A 231 -2.57 13.40 17.58
N PRO A 232 -3.36 12.67 18.41
CA PRO A 232 -3.22 12.71 19.87
C PRO A 232 -1.82 12.51 20.41
N SER A 233 -1.04 11.57 19.83
CA SER A 233 0.27 11.19 20.36
C SER A 233 1.47 11.74 19.59
N VAL A 234 1.28 12.24 18.35
CA VAL A 234 2.37 12.73 17.51
C VAL A 234 1.96 13.85 16.58
N ALA A 235 2.88 14.80 16.35
CA ALA A 235 2.83 15.70 15.20
C ALA A 235 4.05 15.43 14.31
N GLY A 236 3.95 15.80 13.02
CA GLY A 236 5.05 15.54 12.09
C GLY A 236 5.01 16.40 10.84
N ALA A 237 6.18 16.61 10.24
CA ALA A 237 6.36 17.24 8.95
C ALA A 237 6.86 16.19 7.94
N TYR A 238 6.20 16.10 6.81
CA TYR A 238 6.54 15.19 5.72
C TYR A 238 6.96 15.96 4.48
N ARG A 239 7.99 15.48 3.81
CA ARG A 239 8.36 15.85 2.46
C ARG A 239 8.38 14.58 1.62
N ILE A 240 7.55 14.53 0.59
CA ILE A 240 7.35 13.39 -0.29
C ILE A 240 7.63 13.86 -1.71
N ARG A 241 8.82 13.56 -2.23
CA ARG A 241 9.15 13.79 -3.63
C ARG A 241 8.70 12.58 -4.42
N THR A 242 7.78 12.79 -5.33
CA THR A 242 7.13 11.71 -6.09
C THR A 242 7.40 11.89 -7.58
N GLU A 243 7.78 10.81 -8.24
CA GLU A 243 8.04 10.81 -9.68
C GLU A 243 7.43 9.57 -10.33
N ARG A 244 6.76 9.75 -11.46
CA ARG A 244 6.29 8.66 -12.32
C ARG A 244 7.33 8.38 -13.38
N LEU A 245 7.97 7.23 -13.31
CA LEU A 245 9.01 6.78 -14.22
C LEU A 245 8.45 5.73 -15.19
N THR A 246 8.96 5.71 -16.42
CA THR A 246 8.63 4.69 -17.42
C THR A 246 9.89 3.92 -17.76
N ASP A 247 9.84 2.59 -17.71
CA ASP A 247 10.96 1.74 -18.08
C ASP A 247 11.02 1.49 -19.60
N THR A 248 12.03 0.74 -20.05
CA THR A 248 12.24 0.40 -21.46
C THR A 248 11.15 -0.50 -22.07
N ARG A 249 10.27 -1.09 -21.23
CA ARG A 249 9.11 -1.91 -21.62
C ARG A 249 7.81 -1.11 -21.67
N ASP A 250 7.90 0.22 -21.54
CA ASP A 250 6.74 1.14 -21.38
C ASP A 250 5.90 0.85 -20.13
N ILE A 251 6.52 0.24 -19.10
CA ILE A 251 5.88 0.01 -17.81
C ILE A 251 6.16 1.17 -16.88
N HIS A 252 5.10 1.73 -16.34
CA HIS A 252 5.20 2.81 -15.36
C HIS A 252 5.53 2.27 -13.97
N ARG A 253 6.30 3.06 -13.22
CA ARG A 253 6.49 2.88 -11.79
C ARG A 253 6.41 4.24 -11.12
N VAL A 254 5.93 4.28 -9.90
CA VAL A 254 5.91 5.50 -9.10
C VAL A 254 6.91 5.34 -7.97
N VAL A 255 7.83 6.27 -7.86
CA VAL A 255 8.86 6.29 -6.82
C VAL A 255 8.65 7.53 -5.96
N MET A 256 8.64 7.33 -4.65
CA MET A 256 8.51 8.38 -3.64
C MET A 256 9.73 8.36 -2.73
N GLU A 257 10.43 9.47 -2.64
CA GLU A 257 11.41 9.68 -1.57
C GLU A 257 10.73 10.44 -0.44
N ILE A 258 10.64 9.80 0.71
CA ILE A 258 9.88 10.28 1.86
C ILE A 258 10.85 10.63 2.98
N GLU A 259 10.73 11.84 3.49
CA GLU A 259 11.37 12.32 4.69
C GLU A 259 10.28 12.71 5.69
N ALA A 260 10.36 12.14 6.88
CA ALA A 260 9.44 12.38 7.98
C ALA A 260 10.19 12.86 9.22
N GLU A 261 9.84 14.04 9.73
CA GLU A 261 10.29 14.59 11.01
C GLU A 261 9.14 14.48 12.00
N LEU A 262 9.30 13.64 13.02
CA LEU A 262 8.25 13.26 13.97
C LEU A 262 8.56 13.82 15.35
N PHE A 263 7.54 14.32 16.04
CA PHE A 263 7.61 14.89 17.39
C PHE A 263 6.57 14.22 18.27
N ALA A 264 7.01 13.42 19.25
CA ALA A 264 6.11 12.71 20.14
C ALA A 264 5.47 13.68 21.16
N ARG A 265 4.14 13.72 21.16
CA ARG A 265 3.32 14.44 22.15
C ARG A 265 3.10 13.58 23.40
N GLN A 266 3.00 12.27 23.21
CA GLN A 266 2.83 11.27 24.26
C GLN A 266 3.72 10.07 23.98
N ASP A 267 3.87 9.17 24.96
CA ASP A 267 4.54 7.89 24.77
C ASP A 267 3.77 7.02 23.79
N ILE A 268 4.44 6.51 22.76
CA ILE A 268 3.89 5.59 21.78
C ILE A 268 4.51 4.21 21.99
N LYS A 269 3.68 3.20 22.23
CA LYS A 269 4.13 1.82 22.48
C LYS A 269 4.55 1.12 21.20
N ARG A 270 3.79 1.32 20.12
CA ARG A 270 4.02 0.68 18.83
C ARG A 270 3.95 1.73 17.73
N LEU A 271 5.12 2.25 17.36
CA LEU A 271 5.27 3.18 16.23
C LEU A 271 5.48 2.38 14.95
N GLY A 272 4.51 2.39 14.04
CA GLY A 272 4.63 1.75 12.73
C GLY A 272 5.08 2.73 11.66
N LEU A 273 6.24 2.45 11.04
CA LEU A 273 6.82 3.24 9.96
C LEU A 273 6.51 2.59 8.61
N ALA A 274 6.31 3.43 7.58
CA ALA A 274 5.98 3.03 6.22
C ALA A 274 4.88 1.96 6.17
N PRO A 275 3.72 2.20 6.80
CA PRO A 275 2.67 1.19 6.88
C PRO A 275 1.87 1.08 5.58
N PHE A 276 1.40 -0.16 5.30
CA PHE A 276 0.48 -0.46 4.21
C PHE A 276 -0.75 -1.17 4.72
N SER A 277 -1.85 -0.96 4.03
CA SER A 277 -3.08 -1.75 4.17
C SER A 277 -3.41 -2.40 2.84
N SER A 278 -3.82 -3.66 2.88
CA SER A 278 -4.18 -4.46 1.71
C SER A 278 -5.32 -5.41 2.04
N MET A 279 -5.80 -6.14 1.04
CA MET A 279 -6.85 -7.13 1.19
C MET A 279 -6.32 -8.49 0.72
N PHE A 280 -6.62 -9.53 1.52
CA PHE A 280 -6.46 -10.93 1.17
C PHE A 280 -7.64 -11.72 1.72
N TRP A 281 -8.47 -12.27 0.83
CA TRP A 281 -9.58 -13.13 1.24
C TRP A 281 -9.17 -14.60 1.14
N TYR A 282 -8.78 -15.06 -0.05
CA TYR A 282 -8.17 -16.37 -0.27
C TYR A 282 -7.34 -16.39 -1.56
N GLY A 283 -6.40 -17.33 -1.63
CA GLY A 283 -5.56 -17.64 -2.77
C GLY A 283 -5.42 -19.15 -2.97
N GLU A 284 -4.54 -19.60 -3.87
CA GLU A 284 -4.39 -20.99 -4.25
C GLU A 284 -4.08 -21.95 -3.08
N HIS A 285 -3.39 -21.46 -2.05
CA HIS A 285 -3.04 -22.26 -0.86
C HIS A 285 -4.18 -22.41 0.15
N SER A 286 -5.20 -21.55 0.07
CA SER A 286 -6.36 -21.52 0.98
C SER A 286 -7.69 -21.70 0.26
N ARG A 287 -7.70 -22.30 -0.92
CA ARG A 287 -8.87 -22.46 -1.79
C ARG A 287 -10.06 -23.17 -1.12
N THR A 288 -9.83 -23.95 -0.07
CA THR A 288 -10.92 -24.54 0.73
C THR A 288 -11.76 -23.50 1.49
N GLN A 289 -11.27 -22.27 1.61
CA GLN A 289 -11.97 -21.13 2.21
C GLN A 289 -12.77 -20.31 1.19
N ALA A 290 -12.67 -20.64 -0.12
CA ALA A 290 -13.34 -19.92 -1.17
C ALA A 290 -14.87 -20.00 -1.02
N ALA A 291 -15.49 -18.85 -0.78
CA ALA A 291 -16.95 -18.70 -0.72
C ALA A 291 -17.53 -18.11 -2.02
N ASP A 292 -16.68 -17.67 -2.93
CA ASP A 292 -17.03 -17.08 -4.24
C ASP A 292 -16.61 -18.02 -5.38
N TRP A 293 -17.14 -17.81 -6.58
CA TRP A 293 -16.84 -18.61 -7.77
C TRP A 293 -15.45 -18.35 -8.35
N ARG A 294 -14.89 -17.16 -8.11
CA ARG A 294 -13.54 -16.77 -8.55
C ARG A 294 -12.50 -17.66 -7.86
N PRO A 295 -11.42 -18.08 -8.55
CA PRO A 295 -10.40 -18.93 -7.94
C PRO A 295 -9.64 -18.28 -6.79
N GLU A 296 -9.32 -16.99 -6.90
CA GLU A 296 -8.56 -16.21 -5.94
C GLU A 296 -9.08 -14.78 -5.84
N ILE A 297 -9.02 -14.20 -4.63
CA ILE A 297 -9.43 -12.81 -4.39
C ILE A 297 -8.47 -12.16 -3.40
N HIS A 298 -7.58 -11.31 -3.92
CA HIS A 298 -6.64 -10.54 -3.10
C HIS A 298 -5.99 -9.39 -3.87
N ASP A 299 -5.59 -8.34 -3.16
CA ASP A 299 -4.81 -7.23 -3.70
C ASP A 299 -3.30 -7.47 -3.64
N SER A 300 -2.87 -8.38 -2.77
CA SER A 300 -1.48 -8.77 -2.59
C SER A 300 -1.39 -10.25 -2.26
N ASP A 301 -0.42 -10.96 -2.85
CA ASP A 301 -0.12 -12.36 -2.57
C ASP A 301 0.62 -12.56 -1.25
N GLY A 302 1.57 -11.68 -0.98
CA GLY A 302 2.48 -11.93 0.13
C GLY A 302 3.37 -10.76 0.54
N LEU A 303 3.94 -10.92 1.72
CA LEU A 303 5.01 -10.09 2.25
C LEU A 303 6.35 -10.55 1.68
N ALA A 304 7.07 -9.64 1.05
CA ALA A 304 8.47 -9.80 0.66
C ALA A 304 9.38 -9.03 1.59
N MET A 305 10.52 -9.59 1.98
CA MET A 305 11.53 -8.91 2.79
C MET A 305 12.93 -9.19 2.28
N LEU A 306 13.80 -8.20 2.41
CA LEU A 306 15.25 -8.30 2.32
C LEU A 306 15.83 -7.84 3.66
N THR A 307 16.28 -8.80 4.46
CA THR A 307 16.77 -8.51 5.82
C THR A 307 18.11 -7.75 5.78
N GLY A 308 18.47 -7.17 6.91
CA GLY A 308 19.78 -6.54 7.10
C GLY A 308 20.94 -7.51 6.84
N SER A 309 20.79 -8.81 7.16
CA SER A 309 21.75 -9.87 6.86
C SER A 309 21.79 -10.29 5.39
N GLY A 310 20.80 -9.91 4.58
CA GLY A 310 20.68 -10.25 3.16
C GLY A 310 19.85 -11.49 2.87
N GLU A 311 19.15 -12.07 3.85
CA GLU A 311 18.18 -13.13 3.60
C GLU A 311 16.96 -12.54 2.88
N ARG A 312 16.47 -13.25 1.85
CA ARG A 312 15.20 -12.94 1.19
C ARG A 312 14.13 -13.84 1.76
N ILE A 313 13.02 -13.23 2.17
CA ILE A 313 11.87 -13.91 2.76
C ILE A 313 10.66 -13.65 1.88
N TRP A 314 9.91 -14.70 1.63
CA TRP A 314 8.58 -14.65 1.06
C TRP A 314 7.57 -15.29 2.02
N ARG A 315 6.56 -14.52 2.41
CA ARG A 315 5.48 -14.95 3.30
C ARG A 315 4.14 -14.74 2.59
N PRO A 316 3.55 -15.80 1.97
CA PRO A 316 2.19 -15.73 1.45
C PRO A 316 1.23 -15.25 2.52
N LEU A 317 0.29 -14.35 2.18
CA LEU A 317 -0.72 -13.85 3.11
C LEU A 317 -1.72 -14.94 3.48
N ASN A 318 -2.38 -14.75 4.61
CA ASN A 318 -3.44 -15.61 5.09
C ASN A 318 -4.71 -14.82 5.41
N ASN A 319 -5.83 -15.55 5.43
CA ASN A 319 -7.06 -15.17 6.12
C ASN A 319 -7.21 -16.10 7.34
N PRO A 320 -6.61 -15.75 8.48
CA PRO A 320 -6.55 -16.64 9.63
C PRO A 320 -7.90 -16.72 10.36
N PRO A 321 -8.15 -17.77 11.19
CA PRO A 321 -9.41 -17.91 11.94
C PRO A 321 -9.59 -16.89 13.09
N ARG A 322 -8.53 -16.16 13.44
CA ARG A 322 -8.51 -15.10 14.45
C ARG A 322 -7.47 -14.05 14.08
N VAL A 323 -7.55 -12.84 14.64
CA VAL A 323 -6.55 -11.80 14.42
C VAL A 323 -5.16 -12.32 14.80
N MET A 324 -4.22 -12.22 13.86
CA MET A 324 -2.83 -12.64 14.02
C MET A 324 -1.88 -11.50 13.72
N THR A 325 -0.79 -11.41 14.47
CA THR A 325 0.33 -10.52 14.16
C THR A 325 1.60 -11.36 14.11
N SER A 326 2.15 -11.54 12.91
CA SER A 326 3.46 -12.14 12.71
C SER A 326 4.55 -11.07 12.83
N THR A 327 5.63 -11.38 13.55
CA THR A 327 6.70 -10.43 13.84
C THR A 327 8.03 -10.96 13.31
N PHE A 328 8.64 -10.24 12.36
CA PHE A 328 9.91 -10.58 11.74
C PHE A 328 10.99 -9.65 12.28
N VAL A 329 11.68 -10.11 13.32
CA VAL A 329 12.75 -9.35 14.00
C VAL A 329 13.95 -9.20 13.08
N ASP A 330 14.46 -7.98 12.94
CA ASP A 330 15.61 -7.67 12.10
C ASP A 330 16.38 -6.46 12.64
N ARG A 331 17.50 -6.16 12.01
CA ARG A 331 18.29 -4.96 12.24
C ARG A 331 18.68 -4.35 10.89
N ASP A 332 18.38 -3.07 10.74
CA ASP A 332 18.68 -2.32 9.52
C ASP A 332 18.17 -3.06 8.26
N PRO A 333 16.85 -3.28 8.14
CA PRO A 333 16.28 -3.99 7.00
C PRO A 333 16.64 -3.28 5.70
N LYS A 334 17.00 -4.04 4.68
CA LYS A 334 17.31 -3.49 3.35
C LYS A 334 16.05 -3.18 2.56
N GLY A 335 14.94 -3.82 2.94
CA GLY A 335 13.64 -3.49 2.40
C GLY A 335 12.56 -4.50 2.76
N PHE A 336 11.30 -4.07 2.63
CA PHE A 336 10.12 -4.89 2.80
C PHE A 336 8.94 -4.33 2.00
N GLY A 337 7.94 -5.16 1.74
CA GLY A 337 6.75 -4.70 1.04
C GLY A 337 5.74 -5.79 0.76
N LEU A 338 4.61 -5.41 0.21
CA LEU A 338 3.57 -6.31 -0.26
C LEU A 338 3.69 -6.48 -1.78
N ALA A 339 3.67 -7.71 -2.23
CA ALA A 339 3.77 -8.03 -3.64
C ALA A 339 2.53 -8.76 -4.15
N GLN A 340 2.11 -8.38 -5.35
CA GLN A 340 1.21 -9.16 -6.19
C GLN A 340 2.08 -9.87 -7.23
N ARG A 341 2.38 -11.14 -6.99
CA ARG A 341 3.26 -11.96 -7.85
C ARG A 341 2.49 -12.71 -8.93
N ASP A 342 1.29 -13.19 -8.57
CA ASP A 342 0.41 -13.84 -9.52
C ASP A 342 -0.27 -12.80 -10.41
N ARG A 343 -0.02 -12.90 -11.71
CA ARG A 343 -0.52 -11.96 -12.71
C ARG A 343 -1.25 -12.66 -13.84
N ASP A 344 -1.65 -13.92 -13.62
CA ASP A 344 -2.43 -14.65 -14.60
C ASP A 344 -3.93 -14.40 -14.36
N PHE A 345 -4.60 -13.81 -15.34
CA PHE A 345 -6.03 -13.53 -15.28
C PHE A 345 -6.87 -14.78 -14.95
N VAL A 346 -6.44 -15.97 -15.41
CA VAL A 346 -7.21 -17.21 -15.18
C VAL A 346 -7.24 -17.64 -13.71
N HIS A 347 -6.33 -17.10 -12.89
CA HIS A 347 -6.33 -17.36 -11.46
C HIS A 347 -7.34 -16.50 -10.70
N TYR A 348 -7.83 -15.41 -11.30
CA TYR A 348 -8.81 -14.50 -10.68
C TYR A 348 -10.17 -14.53 -11.37
N LEU A 349 -10.20 -14.58 -12.71
CA LEU A 349 -11.38 -14.51 -13.55
C LEU A 349 -12.26 -13.28 -13.29
N ASP A 350 -11.66 -12.18 -12.82
CA ASP A 350 -12.35 -10.95 -12.46
C ASP A 350 -12.08 -9.86 -13.49
N ASP A 351 -13.05 -9.63 -14.38
CA ASP A 351 -13.03 -8.58 -15.41
C ASP A 351 -13.62 -7.24 -14.95
N GLY A 352 -13.96 -7.12 -13.66
CA GLY A 352 -14.48 -5.90 -13.04
C GLY A 352 -13.44 -5.11 -12.26
N VAL A 353 -12.57 -5.79 -11.48
CA VAL A 353 -11.60 -5.14 -10.58
C VAL A 353 -10.14 -5.51 -10.86
N PHE A 354 -9.88 -6.46 -11.75
CA PHE A 354 -8.55 -6.78 -12.31
C PHE A 354 -7.46 -7.01 -11.25
N TYR A 355 -7.64 -8.03 -10.41
CA TYR A 355 -6.69 -8.35 -9.33
C TYR A 355 -5.28 -8.64 -9.83
N GLU A 356 -5.12 -9.26 -11.00
CA GLU A 356 -3.84 -9.53 -11.65
C GLU A 356 -3.03 -8.26 -11.98
N ARG A 357 -3.69 -7.10 -12.02
CA ARG A 357 -3.06 -5.80 -12.32
C ARG A 357 -2.76 -4.95 -11.08
N ARG A 358 -3.05 -5.45 -9.88
CA ARG A 358 -2.77 -4.72 -8.65
C ARG A 358 -1.27 -4.49 -8.51
N THR A 359 -0.90 -3.32 -7.98
CA THR A 359 0.50 -2.94 -7.83
C THR A 359 1.15 -3.64 -6.65
N SER A 360 2.43 -3.98 -6.79
CA SER A 360 3.30 -4.29 -5.66
C SER A 360 3.86 -3.01 -5.05
N VAL A 361 4.24 -3.03 -3.77
CA VAL A 361 4.97 -1.92 -3.13
C VAL A 361 6.22 -2.42 -2.46
N TRP A 362 7.25 -1.57 -2.46
CA TRP A 362 8.53 -1.85 -1.85
C TRP A 362 9.07 -0.64 -1.10
N VAL A 363 9.47 -0.83 0.15
CA VAL A 363 10.13 0.18 0.99
C VAL A 363 11.60 -0.13 1.07
N GLU A 364 12.43 0.89 0.88
CA GLU A 364 13.88 0.86 1.08
C GLU A 364 14.23 1.96 2.08
N PRO A 365 14.63 1.63 3.31
CA PRO A 365 15.22 2.60 4.21
C PRO A 365 16.43 3.29 3.57
N LEU A 366 16.50 4.61 3.62
CA LEU A 366 17.64 5.39 3.12
C LEU A 366 18.65 5.71 4.23
N ASP A 367 18.24 5.52 5.47
CA ASP A 367 19.09 5.62 6.67
C ASP A 367 18.99 4.29 7.44
N GLY A 368 19.92 4.02 8.35
CA GLY A 368 19.78 2.86 9.25
C GLY A 368 18.59 3.05 10.18
N TRP A 369 17.68 2.05 10.20
CA TRP A 369 16.50 2.07 11.07
C TRP A 369 16.71 1.34 12.40
N GLY A 370 17.91 0.78 12.60
CA GLY A 370 18.31 0.11 13.83
C GLY A 370 17.63 -1.25 14.03
N ALA A 371 17.52 -1.66 15.30
CA ALA A 371 16.82 -2.87 15.69
C ALA A 371 15.31 -2.64 15.69
N GLY A 372 14.55 -3.66 15.29
CA GLY A 372 13.10 -3.62 15.24
C GLY A 372 12.53 -4.84 14.56
N ALA A 373 11.32 -4.72 14.04
CA ALA A 373 10.66 -5.81 13.34
C ALA A 373 9.71 -5.30 12.26
N VAL A 374 9.55 -6.07 11.19
CA VAL A 374 8.38 -5.95 10.33
C VAL A 374 7.23 -6.70 10.99
N HIS A 375 6.12 -6.02 11.22
CA HIS A 375 4.87 -6.62 11.68
C HIS A 375 3.95 -6.87 10.47
N LEU A 376 3.36 -8.06 10.43
CA LEU A 376 2.29 -8.42 9.52
C LEU A 376 1.05 -8.74 10.36
N LEU A 377 0.07 -7.85 10.30
CA LEU A 377 -1.25 -8.04 10.91
C LEU A 377 -2.20 -8.62 9.86
N GLU A 378 -2.84 -9.75 10.20
CA GLU A 378 -3.83 -10.44 9.39
C GLU A 378 -5.13 -10.54 10.22
N ILE A 379 -6.22 -9.98 9.70
CA ILE A 379 -7.54 -9.93 10.36
C ILE A 379 -8.47 -10.85 9.57
N PRO A 380 -9.28 -11.71 10.23
CA PRO A 380 -10.29 -12.51 9.53
C PRO A 380 -11.23 -11.66 8.70
N THR A 381 -11.52 -12.09 7.47
CA THR A 381 -12.53 -11.46 6.62
C THR A 381 -13.37 -12.52 5.90
N ASP A 382 -14.63 -12.20 5.64
CA ASP A 382 -15.58 -12.99 4.87
C ASP A 382 -16.03 -12.28 3.59
N ASP A 383 -15.38 -11.15 3.27
CA ASP A 383 -15.70 -10.35 2.07
C ASP A 383 -14.42 -9.61 1.58
N GLU A 384 -14.39 -9.28 0.29
CA GLU A 384 -13.33 -8.51 -0.39
C GLU A 384 -13.36 -7.00 -0.12
N VAL A 385 -14.40 -6.50 0.57
CA VAL A 385 -14.60 -5.05 0.76
C VAL A 385 -13.75 -4.46 1.89
N HIS A 386 -13.08 -5.28 2.68
CA HIS A 386 -12.33 -4.85 3.84
C HIS A 386 -10.83 -5.06 3.65
N ASP A 387 -10.03 -4.01 3.87
CA ASP A 387 -8.60 -4.14 4.03
C ASP A 387 -8.33 -4.89 5.35
N ASN A 388 -7.96 -6.16 5.26
CA ASN A 388 -7.74 -7.03 6.40
C ASN A 388 -6.26 -7.32 6.68
N ILE A 389 -5.37 -6.75 5.89
CA ILE A 389 -3.92 -6.88 6.00
C ILE A 389 -3.30 -5.53 6.35
N ALA A 390 -2.39 -5.52 7.32
CA ALA A 390 -1.52 -4.36 7.54
C ALA A 390 -0.08 -4.82 7.77
N ILE A 391 0.89 -4.11 7.17
CA ILE A 391 2.32 -4.29 7.44
C ILE A 391 2.95 -2.95 7.80
N TYR A 392 3.99 -2.98 8.64
CA TYR A 392 4.79 -1.82 9.00
C TYR A 392 6.09 -2.24 9.68
N TRP A 393 7.11 -1.39 9.63
CA TRP A 393 8.28 -1.53 10.47
C TRP A 393 8.01 -0.92 11.84
N CYS A 394 8.37 -1.61 12.92
CA CYS A 394 8.30 -1.13 14.29
C CYS A 394 9.70 -1.13 14.92
N PRO A 395 10.29 0.03 15.24
CA PRO A 395 11.52 0.10 16.00
C PRO A 395 11.35 -0.53 17.39
N ASP A 396 12.41 -1.19 17.89
CA ASP A 396 12.42 -1.74 19.26
C ASP A 396 12.38 -0.65 20.33
N GLU A 397 12.98 0.51 20.03
CA GLU A 397 13.00 1.64 20.97
C GLU A 397 11.65 2.35 20.99
N PRO A 398 10.97 2.43 22.16
CA PRO A 398 9.75 3.20 22.30
C PRO A 398 9.96 4.67 21.95
N PHE A 399 8.98 5.30 21.31
CA PHE A 399 9.00 6.74 21.02
C PHE A 399 8.38 7.49 22.19
N ARG A 400 9.23 8.20 22.96
CA ARG A 400 8.84 8.84 24.22
C ARG A 400 8.36 10.27 24.00
N ALA A 401 7.45 10.72 24.86
CA ALA A 401 6.98 12.10 24.88
C ALA A 401 8.15 13.10 24.91
N GLY A 402 8.11 14.09 24.03
CA GLY A 402 9.14 15.11 23.87
C GLY A 402 10.33 14.70 22.97
N GLU A 403 10.41 13.44 22.54
CA GLU A 403 11.42 13.01 21.57
C GLU A 403 11.10 13.48 20.15
N GLN A 404 12.15 13.67 19.37
CA GLN A 404 12.13 13.90 17.94
C GLN A 404 12.81 12.73 17.24
N ARG A 405 12.24 12.25 16.13
CA ARG A 405 12.86 11.25 15.26
C ARG A 405 12.68 11.63 13.80
N ARG A 406 13.72 11.35 13.01
CA ARG A 406 13.72 11.53 11.58
C ARG A 406 13.86 10.18 10.90
N TYR A 407 13.06 9.97 9.85
CA TYR A 407 13.13 8.79 9.01
C TYR A 407 13.12 9.18 7.54
N ARG A 408 14.01 8.54 6.77
CA ARG A 408 14.03 8.67 5.32
C ARG A 408 13.93 7.30 4.69
N TYR A 409 13.08 7.19 3.68
CA TYR A 409 12.91 5.95 2.93
C TYR A 409 12.41 6.22 1.51
N ARG A 410 12.68 5.26 0.63
CA ARG A 410 12.10 5.22 -0.70
C ARG A 410 10.93 4.24 -0.69
N LEU A 411 9.81 4.65 -1.26
CA LEU A 411 8.64 3.84 -1.50
C LEU A 411 8.46 3.73 -3.01
N SER A 412 8.38 2.50 -3.51
CA SER A 412 8.19 2.23 -4.93
C SER A 412 6.91 1.44 -5.15
N TRP A 413 6.07 1.91 -6.09
CA TRP A 413 4.90 1.22 -6.61
C TRP A 413 5.30 0.64 -7.97
N LEU A 414 5.27 -0.70 -8.09
CA LEU A 414 5.92 -1.39 -9.19
C LEU A 414 5.23 -2.73 -9.53
N ASP A 415 5.60 -3.31 -10.65
CA ASP A 415 5.12 -4.62 -11.09
C ASP A 415 5.77 -5.75 -10.28
N GLU A 416 7.08 -5.72 -10.10
CA GLU A 416 7.85 -6.75 -9.41
C GLU A 416 8.79 -6.12 -8.37
N ILE A 417 8.96 -6.81 -7.24
CA ILE A 417 9.97 -6.43 -6.23
C ILE A 417 11.36 -6.49 -6.85
N PRO A 418 12.22 -5.47 -6.68
CA PRO A 418 13.49 -5.33 -7.38
C PRO A 418 14.59 -6.21 -6.78
N PHE A 419 14.35 -7.51 -6.67
CA PHE A 419 15.38 -8.46 -6.27
C PHE A 419 16.28 -8.82 -7.44
N PRO A 420 17.61 -8.94 -7.23
CA PRO A 420 18.49 -9.52 -8.23
C PRO A 420 18.11 -10.97 -8.54
N ASP A 421 18.19 -11.41 -9.79
CA ASP A 421 17.87 -12.78 -10.23
C ASP A 421 18.93 -13.82 -9.82
N THR A 422 19.39 -13.77 -8.56
CA THR A 422 20.42 -14.68 -8.03
C THR A 422 19.84 -15.89 -7.30
N LEU A 423 18.58 -15.82 -6.91
CA LEU A 423 17.84 -16.87 -6.20
C LEU A 423 16.51 -17.13 -6.90
N GLY A 424 16.03 -18.38 -6.81
CA GLY A 424 14.68 -18.74 -7.22
C GLY A 424 13.65 -18.09 -6.29
N ARG A 425 12.52 -17.64 -6.87
CA ARG A 425 11.38 -17.06 -6.17
C ARG A 425 10.28 -18.11 -6.01
N ALA A 426 9.60 -18.13 -4.87
CA ALA A 426 8.34 -18.88 -4.73
C ALA A 426 7.27 -18.20 -5.59
N THR A 427 6.70 -18.93 -6.53
CA THR A 427 5.71 -18.42 -7.47
C THR A 427 4.31 -18.95 -7.22
N ALA A 428 4.19 -20.07 -6.50
CA ALA A 428 2.90 -20.63 -6.11
C ALA A 428 3.05 -21.51 -4.87
N THR A 429 1.97 -21.61 -4.09
CA THR A 429 1.87 -22.49 -2.93
C THR A 429 0.51 -23.18 -2.95
N TRP A 430 0.49 -24.50 -2.91
CA TRP A 430 -0.75 -25.27 -2.78
C TRP A 430 -0.74 -26.12 -1.53
N THR A 431 -1.91 -26.40 -1.01
CA THR A 431 -2.10 -27.31 0.10
C THR A 431 -3.12 -28.40 -0.22
N GLY A 432 -2.97 -29.55 0.41
CA GLY A 432 -3.87 -30.68 0.17
C GLY A 432 -3.76 -31.76 1.23
N MET A 433 -4.48 -32.86 1.04
CA MET A 433 -4.37 -34.04 1.93
C MET A 433 -2.97 -34.62 1.90
N GLY A 434 -2.36 -34.80 3.07
CA GLY A 434 -1.07 -35.44 3.25
C GLY A 434 -1.07 -36.94 2.97
N GLY A 435 0.09 -37.57 3.08
CA GLY A 435 0.30 -39.01 2.83
C GLY A 435 0.48 -39.35 1.35
N ARG A 436 0.45 -40.64 1.05
CA ARG A 436 0.72 -41.18 -0.29
C ARG A 436 -0.55 -41.76 -0.93
N PRO A 437 -0.79 -41.54 -2.22
CA PRO A 437 -1.86 -42.20 -2.97
C PRO A 437 -1.81 -43.73 -2.83
N GLY A 438 -2.97 -44.38 -2.74
CA GLY A 438 -3.09 -45.82 -2.56
C GLY A 438 -2.81 -46.36 -1.15
N GLN A 439 -2.45 -45.51 -0.22
CA GLN A 439 -2.28 -45.87 1.20
C GLN A 439 -3.32 -45.17 2.09
N LYS A 440 -3.57 -45.71 3.30
CA LYS A 440 -4.40 -45.04 4.30
C LYS A 440 -3.77 -43.68 4.64
N ARG A 441 -4.53 -42.60 4.45
CA ARG A 441 -4.05 -41.25 4.75
C ARG A 441 -3.90 -41.05 6.27
N PRO A 442 -2.75 -40.56 6.75
CA PRO A 442 -2.59 -40.23 8.17
C PRO A 442 -3.53 -39.08 8.55
N GLN A 443 -4.18 -39.20 9.71
CA GLN A 443 -5.00 -38.10 10.23
C GLN A 443 -4.13 -36.91 10.66
N GLY A 444 -4.67 -35.70 10.57
CA GLY A 444 -3.96 -34.47 10.96
C GLY A 444 -2.74 -34.16 10.10
N THR A 445 -2.68 -34.73 8.87
CA THR A 445 -1.54 -34.51 7.96
C THR A 445 -1.95 -33.65 6.78
N ARG A 446 -1.25 -32.53 6.61
CA ARG A 446 -1.41 -31.59 5.48
C ARG A 446 -0.18 -31.66 4.58
N LYS A 447 -0.40 -31.69 3.28
CA LYS A 447 0.65 -31.58 2.26
C LYS A 447 0.81 -30.15 1.84
N PHE A 448 2.05 -29.69 1.72
CA PHE A 448 2.43 -28.44 1.10
C PHE A 448 3.19 -28.72 -0.19
N VAL A 449 2.91 -27.89 -1.20
CA VAL A 449 3.57 -27.91 -2.50
C VAL A 449 3.95 -26.47 -2.84
N ILE A 450 5.23 -26.22 -3.09
CA ILE A 450 5.76 -24.89 -3.38
C ILE A 450 6.50 -24.96 -4.72
N ASP A 451 6.16 -24.10 -5.66
CA ASP A 451 6.91 -23.91 -6.89
C ASP A 451 7.88 -22.74 -6.75
N PHE A 452 9.14 -23.01 -7.04
CA PHE A 452 10.20 -22.01 -7.12
C PHE A 452 10.65 -21.85 -8.58
N GLN A 453 10.86 -20.61 -9.01
CA GLN A 453 11.30 -20.30 -10.37
C GLN A 453 12.46 -19.30 -10.36
N GLY A 454 13.44 -19.50 -11.23
CA GLY A 454 14.54 -18.56 -11.44
C GLY A 454 15.72 -19.13 -12.21
N PRO A 455 16.57 -18.25 -12.79
CA PRO A 455 17.73 -18.65 -13.60
C PRO A 455 18.75 -19.51 -12.84
N VAL A 456 18.74 -19.47 -11.52
CA VAL A 456 19.61 -20.30 -10.66
C VAL A 456 19.44 -21.79 -10.92
N PHE A 457 18.31 -22.21 -11.47
CA PHE A 457 17.99 -23.61 -11.79
C PHE A 457 18.40 -24.02 -13.21
N ALA A 458 18.92 -23.08 -14.02
CA ALA A 458 19.34 -23.38 -15.38
C ALA A 458 20.36 -24.51 -15.40
N GLY A 459 20.07 -25.57 -16.20
CA GLY A 459 20.94 -26.75 -16.34
C GLY A 459 20.91 -27.71 -15.16
N LEU A 460 20.14 -27.47 -14.09
CA LEU A 460 19.99 -28.45 -13.01
C LEU A 460 18.92 -29.48 -13.33
N GLY A 461 19.26 -30.77 -13.11
CA GLY A 461 18.38 -31.92 -13.25
C GLY A 461 18.16 -32.67 -11.92
N ARG A 462 17.34 -33.71 -11.94
CA ARG A 462 16.98 -34.50 -10.74
C ARG A 462 18.17 -35.07 -9.98
N GLN A 463 19.29 -35.33 -10.68
CA GLN A 463 20.48 -35.96 -10.10
C GLN A 463 21.49 -34.97 -9.54
N ASP A 464 21.21 -33.66 -9.61
CA ASP A 464 22.16 -32.63 -9.25
C ASP A 464 22.20 -32.29 -7.74
N GLY A 465 21.52 -33.10 -6.90
CA GLY A 465 21.60 -32.97 -5.45
C GLY A 465 20.94 -31.71 -4.90
N VAL A 466 19.86 -31.24 -5.56
CA VAL A 466 19.01 -30.18 -5.01
C VAL A 466 18.15 -30.79 -3.93
N GLU A 467 18.16 -30.16 -2.75
CA GLU A 467 17.45 -30.61 -1.58
C GLU A 467 16.50 -29.51 -1.07
N ILE A 468 15.37 -29.94 -0.49
CA ILE A 468 14.50 -29.07 0.29
C ILE A 468 14.92 -29.10 1.77
N VAL A 469 15.07 -27.93 2.37
CA VAL A 469 15.20 -27.77 3.82
C VAL A 469 13.87 -27.28 4.36
N VAL A 470 13.28 -28.01 5.31
CA VAL A 470 12.00 -27.64 5.95
C VAL A 470 12.18 -27.65 7.45
N THR A 471 11.66 -26.62 8.11
CA THR A 471 11.52 -26.57 9.57
C THR A 471 10.10 -26.19 9.94
N ALA A 472 9.61 -26.71 11.06
CA ALA A 472 8.30 -26.42 11.62
C ALA A 472 8.44 -26.09 13.11
N SER A 473 7.67 -25.15 13.61
CA SER A 473 7.68 -24.77 15.02
C SER A 473 7.14 -25.88 15.92
N ARG A 474 6.27 -26.75 15.36
CA ARG A 474 5.74 -27.97 15.99
C ARG A 474 5.22 -28.94 14.95
N GLY A 475 4.96 -30.19 15.36
CA GLY A 475 4.54 -31.28 14.47
C GLY A 475 5.72 -31.95 13.76
N ASP A 476 5.41 -33.00 13.01
CA ASP A 476 6.40 -33.83 12.34
C ASP A 476 6.39 -33.59 10.83
N VAL A 477 7.54 -33.20 10.27
CA VAL A 477 7.75 -33.07 8.83
C VAL A 477 8.11 -34.43 8.24
N SER A 478 7.43 -34.81 7.18
CA SER A 478 7.67 -36.05 6.45
C SER A 478 7.50 -35.88 4.94
N ASN A 479 7.89 -36.91 4.18
CA ASN A 479 7.78 -36.94 2.72
C ASN A 479 8.33 -35.66 2.05
N ALA A 480 9.41 -35.08 2.57
CA ALA A 480 10.06 -33.90 2.02
C ALA A 480 10.94 -34.29 0.82
N TYR A 481 10.66 -33.73 -0.35
CA TYR A 481 11.45 -33.92 -1.56
C TYR A 481 11.23 -32.79 -2.56
N THR A 482 12.12 -32.68 -3.56
CA THR A 482 12.02 -31.67 -4.61
C THR A 482 12.41 -32.26 -5.96
N HIS A 483 11.91 -31.67 -7.02
CA HIS A 483 12.23 -32.08 -8.41
C HIS A 483 11.94 -30.93 -9.39
N PRO A 484 12.58 -30.93 -10.59
CA PRO A 484 12.24 -30.02 -11.66
C PRO A 484 10.80 -30.27 -12.13
N VAL A 485 10.06 -29.20 -12.43
CA VAL A 485 8.70 -29.29 -12.99
C VAL A 485 8.80 -29.69 -14.47
N VAL A 486 7.97 -30.67 -14.89
CA VAL A 486 7.96 -31.18 -16.28
C VAL A 486 7.56 -30.05 -17.23
N ASP A 487 8.29 -29.93 -18.35
CA ASP A 487 8.08 -28.92 -19.40
C ASP A 487 8.16 -27.46 -18.95
N GLN A 488 8.66 -27.23 -17.73
CA GLN A 488 8.86 -25.87 -17.17
C GLN A 488 10.36 -25.65 -16.94
N ARG A 489 10.99 -24.86 -17.80
CA ARG A 489 12.39 -24.48 -17.60
C ARG A 489 12.55 -23.63 -16.34
N GLU A 490 13.63 -23.87 -15.61
CA GLU A 490 14.00 -23.06 -14.43
C GLU A 490 12.93 -23.04 -13.32
N ARG A 491 12.03 -24.06 -13.29
CA ARG A 491 11.04 -24.22 -12.24
C ARG A 491 11.25 -25.53 -11.48
N TRP A 492 11.27 -25.43 -10.16
CA TRP A 492 11.42 -26.55 -9.26
C TRP A 492 10.27 -26.60 -8.27
N ARG A 493 9.76 -27.79 -8.03
CA ARG A 493 8.69 -28.07 -7.08
C ARG A 493 9.23 -28.72 -5.84
N ALA A 494 8.92 -28.13 -4.69
CA ALA A 494 9.19 -28.65 -3.35
C ALA A 494 7.88 -29.20 -2.75
N LEU A 495 7.96 -30.36 -2.10
CA LEU A 495 6.82 -30.99 -1.45
C LEU A 495 7.23 -31.47 -0.07
N PHE A 496 6.33 -31.36 0.89
CA PHE A 496 6.46 -31.98 2.20
C PHE A 496 5.08 -32.16 2.84
N ASP A 497 5.01 -33.06 3.81
CA ASP A 497 3.84 -33.24 4.68
C ASP A 497 4.19 -32.73 6.07
N ILE A 498 3.22 -32.09 6.73
CA ILE A 498 3.26 -31.76 8.15
C ILE A 498 2.14 -32.51 8.85
N GLN A 499 2.47 -33.26 9.91
CA GLN A 499 1.51 -33.93 10.78
C GLN A 499 1.50 -33.22 12.13
N ALA A 500 0.33 -32.76 12.53
CA ALA A 500 0.15 -32.09 13.82
C ALA A 500 -1.27 -32.28 14.32
N SER A 501 -1.44 -32.12 15.63
CA SER A 501 -2.72 -32.16 16.33
C SER A 501 -2.99 -30.83 17.04
N GLY A 502 -4.27 -30.51 17.25
CA GLY A 502 -4.70 -29.26 17.91
C GLY A 502 -4.68 -28.05 16.99
N GLY A 503 -5.47 -27.03 17.33
CA GLY A 503 -5.74 -25.84 16.50
C GLY A 503 -4.72 -24.70 16.61
N GLU A 504 -3.61 -24.89 17.36
CA GLU A 504 -2.58 -23.84 17.46
C GLU A 504 -1.79 -23.73 16.15
N PRO A 505 -1.38 -22.51 15.75
CA PRO A 505 -0.67 -22.29 14.50
C PRO A 505 0.69 -22.99 14.47
N ILE A 506 1.15 -23.29 13.27
CA ILE A 506 2.47 -23.86 12.99
C ILE A 506 3.20 -22.92 12.06
N ASP A 507 4.33 -22.40 12.49
CA ASP A 507 5.21 -21.64 11.63
C ASP A 507 6.10 -22.61 10.84
N LEU A 508 6.00 -22.53 9.52
CA LEU A 508 6.75 -23.33 8.56
C LEU A 508 7.78 -22.46 7.86
N ARG A 509 8.97 -23.01 7.63
CA ARG A 509 10.03 -22.38 6.86
C ARG A 509 10.61 -23.39 5.88
N ALA A 510 10.74 -23.02 4.60
CA ALA A 510 11.27 -23.89 3.57
C ALA A 510 12.12 -23.12 2.55
N PHE A 511 13.16 -23.75 2.03
CA PHE A 511 13.97 -23.27 0.91
C PHE A 511 14.68 -24.44 0.20
N LEU A 512 15.14 -24.23 -1.03
CA LEU A 512 15.96 -25.19 -1.76
C LEU A 512 17.44 -24.83 -1.63
N ARG A 513 18.28 -25.87 -1.53
CA ARG A 513 19.74 -25.74 -1.53
C ARG A 513 20.42 -26.80 -2.39
N LYS A 514 21.67 -26.55 -2.75
CA LYS A 514 22.61 -27.54 -3.29
C LYS A 514 23.91 -27.46 -2.48
N GLY A 515 24.20 -28.52 -1.70
CA GLY A 515 25.25 -28.45 -0.67
C GLY A 515 24.97 -27.35 0.34
N GLU A 516 25.94 -26.46 0.57
CA GLU A 516 25.80 -25.31 1.48
C GLU A 516 25.15 -24.07 0.84
N ARG A 517 24.96 -24.08 -0.48
CA ARG A 517 24.44 -22.93 -1.21
C ARG A 517 22.92 -22.94 -1.24
N ALA A 518 22.28 -21.90 -0.70
CA ALA A 518 20.87 -21.64 -0.93
C ALA A 518 20.62 -21.32 -2.41
N LEU A 519 19.60 -21.93 -2.98
CA LEU A 519 19.16 -21.71 -4.36
C LEU A 519 17.92 -20.83 -4.43
N THR A 520 17.15 -20.72 -3.35
CA THR A 520 15.90 -19.95 -3.33
C THR A 520 15.87 -18.94 -2.19
N GLU A 521 14.95 -18.00 -2.29
CA GLU A 521 14.49 -17.26 -1.13
C GLU A 521 13.90 -18.21 -0.08
N THR A 522 13.76 -17.75 1.14
CA THR A 522 13.11 -18.47 2.23
C THR A 522 11.59 -18.25 2.16
N TRP A 523 10.85 -19.31 1.89
CA TRP A 523 9.40 -19.33 2.03
C TRP A 523 9.03 -19.56 3.49
N ILE A 524 8.15 -18.72 4.04
CA ILE A 524 7.61 -18.82 5.41
C ILE A 524 6.09 -18.85 5.31
N TYR A 525 5.44 -19.69 6.13
CA TYR A 525 3.99 -19.78 6.17
C TYR A 525 3.49 -20.13 7.56
N GLN A 526 2.38 -19.54 7.95
CA GLN A 526 1.69 -19.90 9.19
C GLN A 526 0.48 -20.77 8.85
N TYR A 527 0.55 -22.03 9.25
CA TYR A 527 -0.51 -23.02 9.01
C TYR A 527 -1.39 -23.17 10.25
N PHE A 528 -2.69 -23.19 10.06
CA PHE A 528 -3.71 -23.45 11.09
C PHE A 528 -4.31 -24.82 10.85
N PRO A 529 -3.94 -25.85 11.63
CA PRO A 529 -4.55 -27.17 11.53
C PRO A 529 -6.04 -27.11 11.89
N GLU A 530 -6.84 -27.92 11.20
CA GLU A 530 -8.22 -28.17 11.61
C GLU A 530 -8.22 -28.85 12.98
N ALA A 531 -9.10 -28.41 13.91
CA ALA A 531 -9.18 -28.87 15.27
C ALA A 531 -9.67 -30.33 15.39
#